data_2f4330e944d6ca6f049f16037bdebbc2
#
_entry.id   2f4330e944d6ca6f049f16037bdebbc2
#
_cell.length_a   1.000
_cell.length_b   1.000
_cell.length_c   1.000
_cell.angle_alpha   90.00
_cell.angle_beta   90.00
_cell.angle_gamma   90.00
#
_symmetry.space_group_name_H-M   'P 1'
#
loop_
_entity.id
_entity.type
_entity.pdbx_description
1 polymer ?
#
loop_
_entity_poly.entity_id
_entity_poly.type
_entity_poly.pdbx_seq_one_letter_code
_entity_poly.pdbx_strand_id
1 'polypeptide(L)'
;TPPHPVTQCVWLCLGCVWAVLEQRTPSTTKHNKNTKTTAIIDMLTEKNIALVSDAGTPSINDPGQELVEAALKSGFHVTPIPGSSAITASLAVSGIPTNGLVYLGFLPRRKSERRKFLDSKTYEENALLAFEVPHRLISSLSDMMDIFGNRRITVCRELTKLHEEIFHGQISEALKNFTTPKGEFTLVIEGCSKTSIENEAILPVQKKMAREILLQLRVQGINSKDAIKRVVEISQLPKREVYNLWLKTR
;
A
#
# COMPACT_ATOMS: atom_id res chain seq x y z
N THR A 1 -12.81 -28.69 -36.25
CA THR A 1 -13.23 -27.30 -36.03
C THR A 1 -12.32 -26.40 -36.88
N PRO A 2 -12.85 -25.55 -37.78
CA PRO A 2 -12.02 -24.65 -38.56
C PRO A 2 -11.30 -23.68 -37.64
N PRO A 3 -10.05 -23.24 -37.99
CA PRO A 3 -9.36 -22.23 -37.21
C PRO A 3 -10.21 -20.97 -37.24
N HIS A 4 -10.47 -20.43 -36.03
CA HIS A 4 -11.09 -19.10 -35.90
C HIS A 4 -10.26 -18.07 -36.69
N PRO A 5 -10.89 -17.11 -37.35
CA PRO A 5 -10.16 -16.03 -38.01
C PRO A 5 -9.26 -15.35 -36.98
N VAL A 6 -8.04 -15.03 -37.38
CA VAL A 6 -7.01 -14.40 -36.57
C VAL A 6 -7.62 -13.11 -36.02
N THR A 7 -8.09 -13.20 -34.77
CA THR A 7 -8.70 -12.08 -34.07
C THR A 7 -7.60 -11.08 -33.76
N GLN A 8 -7.74 -9.87 -34.22
CA GLN A 8 -6.77 -8.80 -33.97
C GLN A 8 -6.69 -8.52 -32.48
N CYS A 9 -5.47 -8.50 -31.94
CA CYS A 9 -5.22 -8.46 -30.51
C CYS A 9 -4.41 -7.24 -30.10
N VAL A 10 -4.71 -6.70 -28.92
CA VAL A 10 -3.82 -5.79 -28.20
C VAL A 10 -2.90 -6.63 -27.32
N TRP A 11 -1.59 -6.48 -27.47
CA TRP A 11 -0.58 -7.17 -26.68
C TRP A 11 -0.06 -6.23 -25.59
N LEU A 12 -0.17 -6.65 -24.34
CA LEU A 12 0.41 -5.94 -23.20
C LEU A 12 1.80 -6.51 -22.93
N CYS A 13 2.85 -5.83 -23.39
CA CYS A 13 4.23 -6.30 -23.22
C CYS A 13 4.90 -5.65 -22.00
N LEU A 14 5.51 -6.49 -21.18
CA LEU A 14 6.31 -6.11 -20.00
C LEU A 14 7.76 -5.99 -20.43
N GLY A 15 8.34 -4.79 -20.33
CA GLY A 15 9.77 -4.49 -20.19
C GLY A 15 10.84 -5.35 -20.87
N CYS A 16 10.51 -6.14 -21.86
CA CYS A 16 11.49 -6.88 -22.67
C CYS A 16 11.63 -6.18 -24.01
N VAL A 17 12.80 -5.57 -24.20
CA VAL A 17 13.26 -5.04 -25.47
C VAL A 17 13.38 -6.20 -26.47
N TRP A 18 12.32 -6.46 -27.20
CA TRP A 18 12.40 -7.01 -28.55
C TRP A 18 11.42 -6.24 -29.40
N ALA A 19 12.01 -5.41 -30.23
CA ALA A 19 11.32 -4.60 -31.19
C ALA A 19 10.56 -5.48 -32.20
N VAL A 20 9.25 -5.44 -32.18
CA VAL A 20 8.52 -5.42 -33.43
C VAL A 20 8.18 -3.96 -33.68
N LEU A 21 9.20 -3.22 -34.06
CA LEU A 21 9.10 -1.85 -34.53
C LEU A 21 8.95 -1.85 -36.03
N GLU A 22 7.71 -1.74 -36.50
CA GLU A 22 7.47 -0.97 -37.69
C GLU A 22 6.30 -0.01 -37.45
N GLN A 23 6.66 1.14 -36.99
CA GLN A 23 5.96 2.41 -36.81
C GLN A 23 5.83 2.86 -35.33
N ARG A 24 6.59 3.91 -35.03
CA ARG A 24 6.45 4.66 -33.77
C ARG A 24 5.04 5.25 -33.68
N THR A 25 4.17 4.65 -32.87
CA THR A 25 2.97 5.32 -32.43
C THR A 25 3.34 6.47 -31.48
N PRO A 26 2.69 7.63 -31.58
CA PRO A 26 3.04 8.79 -30.74
C PRO A 26 2.80 8.47 -29.26
N SER A 27 3.77 8.82 -28.39
CA SER A 27 3.64 8.66 -26.94
C SER A 27 2.36 9.36 -26.42
N THR A 28 1.55 8.65 -25.64
CA THR A 28 0.34 9.19 -25.02
C THR A 28 0.73 10.06 -23.83
N THR A 29 0.79 11.37 -24.00
CA THR A 29 0.84 12.33 -22.90
C THR A 29 -0.59 12.68 -22.44
N LYS A 30 -0.75 13.04 -21.16
CA LYS A 30 -2.06 13.32 -20.51
C LYS A 30 -3.00 14.29 -21.24
N HIS A 31 -2.52 15.10 -22.18
CA HIS A 31 -3.30 16.16 -22.84
C HIS A 31 -3.96 15.80 -24.16
N ASN A 32 -3.76 14.58 -24.71
CA ASN A 32 -4.30 14.21 -26.05
C ASN A 32 -4.91 12.81 -26.08
N LYS A 33 -5.53 12.36 -24.97
CA LYS A 33 -5.93 10.98 -24.76
C LYS A 33 -7.06 10.51 -25.68
N ASN A 34 -8.15 11.25 -25.78
CA ASN A 34 -9.36 10.79 -26.50
C ASN A 34 -9.15 10.64 -28.01
N THR A 35 -8.49 11.61 -28.65
CA THR A 35 -8.21 11.59 -30.11
C THR A 35 -7.26 10.45 -30.48
N LYS A 36 -6.28 10.15 -29.63
CA LYS A 36 -5.32 9.07 -29.88
C LYS A 36 -5.93 7.68 -29.64
N THR A 37 -6.77 7.53 -28.63
CA THR A 37 -7.46 6.26 -28.35
C THR A 37 -8.33 5.87 -29.55
N THR A 38 -9.12 6.79 -30.12
CA THR A 38 -9.94 6.52 -31.30
C THR A 38 -9.07 6.08 -32.48
N ALA A 39 -8.00 6.82 -32.79
CA ALA A 39 -7.10 6.46 -33.89
C ALA A 39 -6.44 5.07 -33.69
N ILE A 40 -6.10 4.70 -32.46
CA ILE A 40 -5.55 3.38 -32.15
C ILE A 40 -6.62 2.28 -32.32
N ILE A 41 -7.86 2.54 -31.94
CA ILE A 41 -8.97 1.59 -32.14
C ILE A 41 -9.22 1.38 -33.61
N ASP A 42 -9.18 2.43 -34.43
CA ASP A 42 -9.31 2.32 -35.91
C ASP A 42 -8.17 1.47 -36.50
N MET A 43 -6.91 1.65 -36.01
CA MET A 43 -5.78 0.83 -36.44
C MET A 43 -5.92 -0.65 -36.05
N LEU A 44 -6.62 -0.96 -34.93
CA LEU A 44 -6.87 -2.35 -34.50
C LEU A 44 -7.78 -3.12 -35.50
N THR A 45 -8.49 -2.45 -36.37
CA THR A 45 -9.28 -3.12 -37.45
C THR A 45 -8.38 -3.79 -38.50
N GLU A 46 -7.13 -3.32 -38.61
CA GLU A 46 -6.20 -3.79 -39.65
C GLU A 46 -4.94 -4.48 -39.09
N LYS A 47 -4.55 -4.13 -37.83
CA LYS A 47 -3.25 -4.52 -37.25
C LYS A 47 -3.37 -4.93 -35.80
N ASN A 48 -2.46 -5.81 -35.36
CA ASN A 48 -2.21 -6.04 -33.96
C ASN A 48 -1.39 -4.88 -33.36
N ILE A 49 -1.71 -4.47 -32.13
CA ILE A 49 -1.04 -3.36 -31.44
C ILE A 49 -0.43 -3.88 -30.14
N ALA A 50 0.82 -3.51 -29.86
CA ALA A 50 1.48 -3.75 -28.58
C ALA A 50 1.44 -2.49 -27.73
N LEU A 51 0.90 -2.59 -26.51
CA LEU A 51 1.00 -1.56 -25.48
C LEU A 51 2.21 -1.89 -24.60
N VAL A 52 3.16 -0.95 -24.52
CA VAL A 52 4.39 -1.09 -23.73
C VAL A 52 4.53 0.07 -22.75
N SER A 53 5.19 -0.17 -21.63
CA SER A 53 5.57 0.85 -20.64
C SER A 53 7.09 0.86 -20.45
N ASP A 54 7.61 1.96 -19.91
CA ASP A 54 9.05 2.12 -19.65
C ASP A 54 9.55 1.13 -18.58
N ALA A 55 8.68 0.79 -17.61
CA ALA A 55 8.99 -0.17 -16.56
C ALA A 55 7.73 -0.88 -16.06
N GLY A 56 7.85 -2.17 -15.77
CA GLY A 56 6.76 -2.96 -15.19
C GLY A 56 5.61 -3.25 -16.15
N THR A 57 4.43 -3.48 -15.60
CA THR A 57 3.23 -3.86 -16.35
C THR A 57 2.47 -2.62 -16.82
N PRO A 58 2.21 -2.45 -18.13
CA PRO A 58 1.36 -1.38 -18.63
C PRO A 58 -0.01 -1.36 -17.94
N SER A 59 -0.62 -0.19 -17.84
CA SER A 59 -1.95 0.06 -17.24
C SER A 59 -1.99 -0.05 -15.70
N ILE A 60 -0.95 -0.54 -15.04
CA ILE A 60 -0.88 -0.57 -13.57
C ILE A 60 -0.02 0.60 -13.09
N ASN A 61 -0.66 1.68 -12.66
CA ASN A 61 -0.07 3.00 -12.39
C ASN A 61 0.64 3.67 -13.58
N ASP A 62 0.49 3.09 -14.75
CA ASP A 62 0.97 3.58 -16.03
C ASP A 62 -0.20 3.90 -16.97
N PRO A 63 0.00 4.74 -17.98
CA PRO A 63 -1.01 4.98 -19.01
C PRO A 63 -1.39 3.68 -19.75
N GLY A 64 -2.65 3.57 -20.17
CA GLY A 64 -3.10 2.45 -21.01
C GLY A 64 -4.46 1.86 -20.63
N GLN A 65 -4.91 2.04 -19.40
CA GLN A 65 -6.20 1.52 -18.94
C GLN A 65 -7.36 1.94 -19.85
N GLU A 66 -7.39 3.20 -20.26
CA GLU A 66 -8.44 3.74 -21.14
C GLU A 66 -8.42 3.10 -22.55
N LEU A 67 -7.21 2.80 -23.07
CA LEU A 67 -7.05 2.09 -24.33
C LEU A 67 -7.52 0.63 -24.21
N VAL A 68 -7.15 -0.05 -23.14
CA VAL A 68 -7.60 -1.42 -22.86
C VAL A 68 -9.12 -1.47 -22.77
N GLU A 69 -9.73 -0.54 -22.03
CA GLU A 69 -11.18 -0.45 -21.89
C GLU A 69 -11.88 -0.18 -23.24
N ALA A 70 -11.34 0.75 -24.03
CA ALA A 70 -11.88 1.06 -25.36
C ALA A 70 -11.77 -0.12 -26.32
N ALA A 71 -10.63 -0.83 -26.33
CA ALA A 71 -10.44 -2.02 -27.16
C ALA A 71 -11.46 -3.12 -26.81
N LEU A 72 -11.62 -3.40 -25.51
CA LEU A 72 -12.61 -4.39 -25.05
C LEU A 72 -14.04 -3.99 -25.41
N LYS A 73 -14.42 -2.72 -25.24
CA LYS A 73 -15.74 -2.19 -25.64
C LYS A 73 -15.99 -2.29 -27.15
N SER A 74 -14.92 -2.21 -27.96
CA SER A 74 -14.98 -2.34 -29.42
C SER A 74 -14.90 -3.80 -29.89
N GLY A 75 -14.87 -4.77 -28.98
CA GLY A 75 -14.87 -6.19 -29.29
C GLY A 75 -13.49 -6.78 -29.64
N PHE A 76 -12.41 -6.03 -29.44
CA PHE A 76 -11.06 -6.53 -29.69
C PHE A 76 -10.53 -7.37 -28.52
N HIS A 77 -9.74 -8.37 -28.83
CA HIS A 77 -9.06 -9.19 -27.83
C HIS A 77 -7.89 -8.41 -27.19
N VAL A 78 -7.76 -8.52 -25.86
CA VAL A 78 -6.61 -7.99 -25.12
C VAL A 78 -5.90 -9.16 -24.45
N THR A 79 -4.63 -9.37 -24.80
CA THR A 79 -3.83 -10.49 -24.32
C THR A 79 -2.68 -9.97 -23.43
N PRO A 80 -2.59 -10.38 -22.15
CA PRO A 80 -1.45 -10.02 -21.31
C PRO A 80 -0.23 -10.85 -21.69
N ILE A 81 0.93 -10.21 -21.73
CA ILE A 81 2.22 -10.89 -21.84
C ILE A 81 2.89 -10.85 -20.47
N PRO A 82 3.12 -12.00 -19.80
CA PRO A 82 3.78 -12.05 -18.52
C PRO A 82 5.21 -11.49 -18.61
N GLY A 83 5.61 -10.76 -17.56
CA GLY A 83 6.95 -10.21 -17.46
C GLY A 83 7.22 -9.62 -16.09
N SER A 84 8.20 -8.71 -15.97
CA SER A 84 8.59 -8.10 -14.71
C SER A 84 7.47 -7.26 -14.11
N SER A 85 7.28 -7.38 -12.80
CA SER A 85 6.31 -6.58 -12.05
C SER A 85 6.87 -6.30 -10.66
N ALA A 86 6.99 -5.02 -10.29
CA ALA A 86 7.45 -4.63 -8.96
C ALA A 86 6.50 -5.15 -7.86
N ILE A 87 5.22 -5.32 -8.14
CA ILE A 87 4.24 -5.87 -7.20
C ILE A 87 4.61 -7.32 -6.87
N THR A 88 4.67 -8.19 -7.86
CA THR A 88 4.95 -9.62 -7.64
C THR A 88 6.38 -9.85 -7.15
N ALA A 89 7.36 -9.12 -7.69
CA ALA A 89 8.74 -9.22 -7.26
C ALA A 89 8.93 -8.83 -5.79
N SER A 90 8.36 -7.69 -5.36
CA SER A 90 8.45 -7.26 -3.96
C SER A 90 7.75 -8.22 -2.99
N LEU A 91 6.59 -8.77 -3.36
CA LEU A 91 5.88 -9.76 -2.55
C LEU A 91 6.70 -11.04 -2.39
N ALA A 92 7.29 -11.55 -3.48
CA ALA A 92 8.08 -12.78 -3.47
C ALA A 92 9.28 -12.72 -2.51
N VAL A 93 9.86 -11.52 -2.33
CA VAL A 93 11.03 -11.33 -1.47
C VAL A 93 10.69 -10.70 -0.11
N SER A 94 9.43 -10.36 0.14
CA SER A 94 9.05 -9.59 1.35
C SER A 94 9.18 -10.38 2.65
N GLY A 95 8.98 -11.71 2.61
CA GLY A 95 8.86 -12.53 3.82
C GLY A 95 7.66 -12.15 4.71
N ILE A 96 6.73 -11.34 4.20
CA ILE A 96 5.46 -10.98 4.85
C ILE A 96 4.39 -11.95 4.35
N PRO A 97 3.49 -12.47 5.22
CA PRO A 97 2.39 -13.34 4.77
C PRO A 97 1.52 -12.63 3.72
N THR A 98 1.31 -13.30 2.59
CA THR A 98 0.57 -12.75 1.44
C THR A 98 -0.70 -13.52 1.12
N ASN A 99 -1.35 -14.12 2.15
CA ASN A 99 -2.64 -14.81 1.99
C ASN A 99 -3.76 -13.87 1.49
N GLY A 100 -3.58 -12.57 1.69
CA GLY A 100 -4.35 -11.49 1.10
C GLY A 100 -3.46 -10.27 0.89
N LEU A 101 -3.79 -9.47 -0.13
CA LEU A 101 -3.04 -8.27 -0.50
C LEU A 101 -3.99 -7.13 -0.79
N VAL A 102 -3.72 -5.98 -0.20
CA VAL A 102 -4.33 -4.70 -0.58
C VAL A 102 -3.32 -3.83 -1.29
N TYR A 103 -3.52 -3.66 -2.58
CA TYR A 103 -2.70 -2.79 -3.40
C TYR A 103 -3.17 -1.34 -3.27
N LEU A 104 -2.30 -0.46 -2.80
CA LEU A 104 -2.58 0.94 -2.51
C LEU A 104 -2.18 1.90 -3.66
N GLY A 105 -1.34 1.42 -4.59
CA GLY A 105 -0.73 2.29 -5.61
C GLY A 105 0.21 3.32 -4.99
N PHE A 106 0.35 4.50 -5.63
CA PHE A 106 1.07 5.62 -5.03
C PHE A 106 0.25 6.29 -3.93
N LEU A 107 0.89 6.54 -2.80
CA LEU A 107 0.23 7.23 -1.69
C LEU A 107 -0.13 8.68 -2.04
N PRO A 108 -1.22 9.25 -1.49
CA PRO A 108 -1.60 10.64 -1.72
C PRO A 108 -0.46 11.62 -1.44
N ARG A 109 -0.32 12.63 -2.30
CA ARG A 109 0.79 13.60 -2.22
C ARG A 109 0.66 14.50 -0.99
N ARG A 110 -0.56 14.99 -0.70
CA ARG A 110 -0.83 15.86 0.44
C ARG A 110 -0.80 15.07 1.74
N LYS A 111 -0.09 15.56 2.75
CA LYS A 111 0.06 14.88 4.05
C LYS A 111 -1.29 14.58 4.70
N SER A 112 -2.23 15.51 4.69
CA SER A 112 -3.56 15.32 5.29
C SER A 112 -4.36 14.22 4.60
N GLU A 113 -4.33 14.17 3.26
CA GLU A 113 -5.00 13.15 2.46
C GLU A 113 -4.34 11.77 2.67
N ARG A 114 -3.00 11.74 2.69
CA ARG A 114 -2.22 10.52 2.94
C ARG A 114 -2.52 9.95 4.32
N ARG A 115 -2.53 10.79 5.37
CA ARG A 115 -2.87 10.33 6.73
C ARG A 115 -4.29 9.79 6.82
N LYS A 116 -5.28 10.49 6.25
CA LYS A 116 -6.66 10.02 6.17
C LYS A 116 -6.79 8.69 5.42
N PHE A 117 -6.05 8.55 4.31
CA PHE A 117 -6.03 7.33 3.52
C PHE A 117 -5.40 6.16 4.30
N LEU A 118 -4.26 6.36 4.95
CA LEU A 118 -3.62 5.36 5.80
C LEU A 118 -4.50 5.00 7.00
N ASP A 119 -5.13 5.97 7.66
CA ASP A 119 -6.02 5.77 8.78
C ASP A 119 -7.16 4.81 8.44
N SER A 120 -7.74 4.90 7.23
CA SER A 120 -8.75 3.96 6.73
C SER A 120 -8.24 2.52 6.55
N LYS A 121 -6.92 2.28 6.65
CA LYS A 121 -6.25 0.98 6.51
C LYS A 121 -5.62 0.47 7.81
N THR A 122 -5.86 1.14 8.92
CA THR A 122 -5.25 0.78 10.22
C THR A 122 -5.57 -0.64 10.63
N TYR A 123 -6.78 -1.11 10.38
CA TYR A 123 -7.24 -2.45 10.77
C TYR A 123 -7.21 -3.47 9.62
N GLU A 124 -6.53 -3.16 8.51
CA GLU A 124 -6.39 -4.10 7.42
C GLU A 124 -5.50 -5.27 7.84
N GLU A 125 -6.06 -6.50 7.80
CA GLU A 125 -5.38 -7.72 8.18
C GLU A 125 -4.47 -8.25 7.06
N ASN A 126 -4.76 -7.89 5.81
CA ASN A 126 -3.97 -8.30 4.66
C ASN A 126 -2.71 -7.44 4.52
N ALA A 127 -1.69 -7.99 3.87
CA ALA A 127 -0.50 -7.22 3.51
C ALA A 127 -0.88 -5.99 2.67
N LEU A 128 -0.24 -4.85 2.95
CA LEU A 128 -0.41 -3.62 2.20
C LEU A 128 0.78 -3.42 1.27
N LEU A 129 0.54 -3.09 0.01
CA LEU A 129 1.59 -2.76 -0.94
C LEU A 129 1.38 -1.35 -1.50
N ALA A 130 2.39 -0.51 -1.37
CA ALA A 130 2.38 0.85 -1.87
C ALA A 130 3.63 1.15 -2.70
N PHE A 131 3.50 2.04 -3.69
CA PHE A 131 4.61 2.67 -4.37
C PHE A 131 4.91 4.04 -3.76
N GLU A 132 6.20 4.39 -3.73
CA GLU A 132 6.59 5.70 -3.23
C GLU A 132 7.79 6.27 -3.99
N VAL A 133 7.85 7.60 -4.03
CA VAL A 133 8.96 8.34 -4.64
C VAL A 133 9.98 8.78 -3.58
N PRO A 134 11.26 8.95 -3.94
CA PRO A 134 12.33 9.16 -2.97
C PRO A 134 12.09 10.37 -2.06
N HIS A 135 11.71 11.50 -2.61
CA HIS A 135 11.52 12.73 -1.84
C HIS A 135 10.34 12.70 -0.85
N ARG A 136 9.49 11.65 -0.89
CA ARG A 136 8.36 11.46 0.03
C ARG A 136 8.53 10.27 0.96
N LEU A 137 9.48 9.37 0.69
CA LEU A 137 9.64 8.12 1.43
C LEU A 137 9.67 8.34 2.95
N ILE A 138 10.55 9.22 3.43
CA ILE A 138 10.70 9.49 4.87
C ILE A 138 9.38 10.00 5.48
N SER A 139 8.72 10.96 4.80
CA SER A 139 7.46 11.50 5.30
C SER A 139 6.33 10.46 5.29
N SER A 140 6.33 9.55 4.32
CA SER A 140 5.35 8.47 4.22
C SER A 140 5.59 7.40 5.29
N LEU A 141 6.84 7.00 5.52
CA LEU A 141 7.21 6.09 6.61
C LEU A 141 6.88 6.68 7.99
N SER A 142 7.10 7.98 8.20
CA SER A 142 6.73 8.66 9.44
C SER A 142 5.21 8.66 9.66
N ASP A 143 4.41 8.96 8.64
CA ASP A 143 2.96 8.89 8.74
C ASP A 143 2.47 7.45 8.97
N MET A 144 3.11 6.45 8.35
CA MET A 144 2.82 5.03 8.62
C MET A 144 3.16 4.64 10.06
N MET A 145 4.31 5.07 10.57
CA MET A 145 4.70 4.82 11.95
C MET A 145 3.71 5.40 12.96
N ASP A 146 3.22 6.61 12.71
CA ASP A 146 2.25 7.28 13.56
C ASP A 146 0.87 6.58 13.56
N ILE A 147 0.45 6.02 12.40
CA ILE A 147 -0.90 5.49 12.20
C ILE A 147 -0.95 3.98 12.41
N PHE A 148 -0.03 3.23 11.81
CA PHE A 148 0.01 1.77 11.88
C PHE A 148 0.79 1.25 13.08
N GLY A 149 1.60 2.12 13.72
CA GLY A 149 2.59 1.70 14.68
C GLY A 149 3.82 1.09 14.00
N ASN A 150 4.65 0.41 14.81
CA ASN A 150 5.91 -0.14 14.33
C ASN A 150 5.74 -1.54 13.70
N ARG A 151 5.03 -1.63 12.56
CA ARG A 151 4.82 -2.89 11.84
C ARG A 151 6.07 -3.32 11.08
N ARG A 152 6.12 -4.62 10.77
CA ARG A 152 7.11 -5.16 9.83
C ARG A 152 6.89 -4.54 8.45
N ILE A 153 7.98 -4.21 7.79
CA ILE A 153 7.99 -3.64 6.46
C ILE A 153 9.15 -4.22 5.65
N THR A 154 8.90 -4.46 4.38
CA THR A 154 9.94 -4.66 3.39
C THR A 154 9.94 -3.46 2.46
N VAL A 155 11.08 -2.82 2.32
CA VAL A 155 11.30 -1.69 1.42
C VAL A 155 12.19 -2.14 0.28
N CYS A 156 11.61 -2.26 -0.90
CA CYS A 156 12.33 -2.59 -2.12
C CYS A 156 12.63 -1.30 -2.89
N ARG A 157 13.91 -1.09 -3.19
CA ARG A 157 14.38 0.05 -3.97
C ARG A 157 14.94 -0.43 -5.30
N GLU A 158 14.59 0.24 -6.40
CA GLU A 158 15.15 0.01 -7.73
C GLU A 158 15.15 -1.47 -8.14
N LEU A 159 14.06 -2.20 -7.84
CA LEU A 159 13.93 -3.62 -8.18
C LEU A 159 14.30 -3.89 -9.64
N THR A 160 15.12 -4.94 -9.85
CA THR A 160 15.63 -5.38 -11.15
C THR A 160 16.60 -4.41 -11.85
N LYS A 161 17.01 -3.33 -11.17
CA LYS A 161 17.98 -2.36 -11.69
C LYS A 161 19.35 -2.49 -11.01
N LEU A 162 20.37 -1.76 -11.52
CA LEU A 162 21.75 -1.81 -11.03
C LEU A 162 21.90 -1.48 -9.53
N HIS A 163 21.03 -0.64 -9.00
CA HIS A 163 21.06 -0.20 -7.59
C HIS A 163 19.94 -0.81 -6.77
N GLU A 164 19.59 -2.08 -7.06
CA GLU A 164 18.62 -2.82 -6.28
C GLU A 164 19.04 -2.94 -4.81
N GLU A 165 18.11 -2.61 -3.92
CA GLU A 165 18.27 -2.76 -2.48
C GLU A 165 16.97 -3.27 -1.89
N ILE A 166 17.05 -4.31 -1.06
CA ILE A 166 15.91 -4.89 -0.36
C ILE A 166 16.18 -4.83 1.13
N PHE A 167 15.41 -4.02 1.83
CA PHE A 167 15.46 -3.85 3.28
C PHE A 167 14.31 -4.62 3.94
N HIS A 168 14.63 -5.39 4.98
CA HIS A 168 13.65 -6.06 5.83
C HIS A 168 13.79 -5.60 7.26
N GLY A 169 12.70 -5.22 7.93
CA GLY A 169 12.72 -4.79 9.31
C GLY A 169 11.42 -4.17 9.76
N GLN A 170 11.51 -3.31 10.76
CA GLN A 170 10.41 -2.52 11.28
C GLN A 170 10.37 -1.12 10.60
N ILE A 171 9.22 -0.45 10.62
CA ILE A 171 9.09 0.92 10.06
C ILE A 171 10.10 1.88 10.71
N SER A 172 10.32 1.76 12.03
CA SER A 172 11.30 2.57 12.76
C SER A 172 12.75 2.35 12.31
N GLU A 173 13.09 1.14 11.87
CA GLU A 173 14.40 0.79 11.34
C GLU A 173 14.56 1.29 9.90
N ALA A 174 13.51 1.17 9.08
CA ALA A 174 13.47 1.73 7.73
C ALA A 174 13.70 3.26 7.75
N LEU A 175 13.09 3.99 8.70
CA LEU A 175 13.32 5.43 8.89
C LEU A 175 14.78 5.78 9.19
N LYS A 176 15.50 4.90 9.87
CA LYS A 176 16.95 5.10 10.16
C LYS A 176 17.82 4.73 8.97
N ASN A 177 17.43 3.68 8.21
CA ASN A 177 18.19 3.19 7.08
C ASN A 177 18.15 4.15 5.88
N PHE A 178 16.99 4.65 5.52
CA PHE A 178 16.79 5.50 4.36
C PHE A 178 16.88 7.00 4.71
N THR A 179 18.09 7.53 4.95
CA THR A 179 18.28 8.96 5.27
C THR A 179 18.30 9.85 4.03
N THR A 180 18.80 9.37 2.91
CA THR A 180 18.89 10.08 1.63
C THR A 180 18.36 9.20 0.49
N PRO A 181 17.03 8.95 0.45
CA PRO A 181 16.46 8.01 -0.49
C PRO A 181 16.60 8.49 -1.94
N LYS A 182 16.96 7.55 -2.84
CA LYS A 182 17.07 7.77 -4.29
C LYS A 182 16.45 6.59 -5.03
N GLY A 183 15.91 6.85 -6.21
CA GLY A 183 15.28 5.81 -7.04
C GLY A 183 13.80 5.59 -6.68
N GLU A 184 13.22 4.50 -7.15
CA GLU A 184 11.82 4.12 -6.97
C GLU A 184 11.67 3.11 -5.83
N PHE A 185 10.60 3.24 -5.08
CA PHE A 185 10.37 2.40 -3.90
C PHE A 185 9.05 1.64 -4.00
N THR A 186 9.12 0.34 -3.67
CA THR A 186 7.95 -0.49 -3.41
C THR A 186 7.98 -0.90 -1.94
N LEU A 187 6.90 -0.63 -1.24
CA LEU A 187 6.73 -0.89 0.19
C LEU A 187 5.76 -2.04 0.37
N VAL A 188 6.16 -3.09 1.08
CA VAL A 188 5.27 -4.16 1.53
C VAL A 188 5.18 -4.08 3.03
N ILE A 189 3.99 -3.79 3.56
CA ILE A 189 3.75 -3.59 4.99
C ILE A 189 2.89 -4.75 5.50
N GLU A 190 3.26 -5.32 6.63
CA GLU A 190 2.47 -6.35 7.29
C GLU A 190 1.09 -5.83 7.70
N GLY A 191 0.06 -6.64 7.51
CA GLY A 191 -1.29 -6.34 7.96
C GLY A 191 -1.41 -6.20 9.47
N CYS A 192 -2.55 -5.73 9.95
CA CYS A 192 -2.85 -5.68 11.38
C CYS A 192 -3.03 -7.09 11.92
N SER A 193 -2.38 -7.45 13.02
CA SER A 193 -2.64 -8.74 13.67
C SER A 193 -4.00 -8.71 14.39
N LYS A 194 -4.72 -9.84 14.41
CA LYS A 194 -5.98 -9.98 15.17
C LYS A 194 -5.81 -9.62 16.64
N THR A 195 -4.69 -10.01 17.22
CA THR A 195 -4.33 -9.67 18.61
C THR A 195 -4.22 -8.16 18.84
N SER A 196 -3.76 -7.40 17.84
CA SER A 196 -3.70 -5.94 17.93
C SER A 196 -5.10 -5.31 17.84
N ILE A 197 -5.98 -5.85 17.00
CA ILE A 197 -7.37 -5.40 16.85
C ILE A 197 -8.15 -5.68 18.14
N GLU A 198 -8.02 -6.88 18.70
CA GLU A 198 -8.66 -7.26 19.96
C GLU A 198 -8.17 -6.39 21.11
N ASN A 199 -6.86 -6.14 21.22
CA ASN A 199 -6.30 -5.26 22.25
C ASN A 199 -6.78 -3.81 22.11
N GLU A 200 -6.90 -3.26 20.89
CA GLU A 200 -7.43 -1.91 20.70
C GLU A 200 -8.94 -1.82 20.93
N ALA A 201 -9.72 -2.84 20.63
CA ALA A 201 -11.14 -2.89 20.96
C ALA A 201 -11.40 -3.01 22.47
N ILE A 202 -10.54 -3.73 23.18
CA ILE A 202 -10.63 -3.94 24.64
C ILE A 202 -10.12 -2.71 25.41
N LEU A 203 -9.13 -1.98 24.90
CA LEU A 203 -8.50 -0.85 25.59
C LEU A 203 -9.46 0.28 25.98
N PRO A 204 -10.40 0.76 25.15
CA PRO A 204 -11.38 1.76 25.55
C PRO A 204 -12.33 1.26 26.65
N VAL A 205 -12.73 -0.01 26.61
CA VAL A 205 -13.58 -0.66 27.60
C VAL A 205 -12.84 -0.78 28.92
N GLN A 206 -11.58 -1.23 28.89
CA GLN A 206 -10.71 -1.29 30.08
C GLN A 206 -10.49 0.09 30.69
N LYS A 207 -10.25 1.14 29.88
CA LYS A 207 -10.08 2.52 30.36
C LYS A 207 -11.36 3.06 31.00
N LYS A 208 -12.53 2.78 30.42
CA LYS A 208 -13.83 3.16 31.00
C LYS A 208 -14.06 2.48 32.33
N MET A 209 -13.88 1.15 32.37
CA MET A 209 -14.00 0.36 33.60
C MET A 209 -13.02 0.82 34.68
N ALA A 210 -11.74 1.03 34.31
CA ALA A 210 -10.73 1.53 35.25
C ALA A 210 -11.12 2.90 35.83
N ARG A 211 -11.67 3.80 35.01
CA ARG A 211 -12.13 5.11 35.46
C ARG A 211 -13.29 5.02 36.46
N GLU A 212 -14.25 4.14 36.21
CA GLU A 212 -15.40 3.91 37.09
C GLU A 212 -14.95 3.36 38.43
N ILE A 213 -14.05 2.37 38.44
CA ILE A 213 -13.49 1.80 39.67
C ILE A 213 -12.69 2.85 40.44
N LEU A 214 -11.86 3.67 39.78
CA LEU A 214 -11.10 4.74 40.40
C LEU A 214 -12.02 5.77 41.08
N LEU A 215 -13.14 6.12 40.47
CA LEU A 215 -14.14 7.02 41.07
C LEU A 215 -14.76 6.41 42.33
N GLN A 216 -15.15 5.13 42.27
CA GLN A 216 -15.72 4.42 43.44
C GLN A 216 -14.72 4.36 44.62
N LEU A 217 -13.47 3.98 44.33
CA LEU A 217 -12.41 3.89 45.37
C LEU A 217 -12.10 5.26 45.97
N ARG A 218 -12.24 6.33 45.21
CA ARG A 218 -12.07 7.70 45.67
C ARG A 218 -13.20 8.14 46.60
N VAL A 219 -14.45 7.83 46.25
CA VAL A 219 -15.60 8.09 47.14
C VAL A 219 -15.51 7.34 48.44
N GLN A 220 -14.89 6.15 48.42
CA GLN A 220 -14.59 5.34 49.63
C GLN A 220 -13.40 5.86 50.46
N GLY A 221 -12.76 6.97 50.03
CA GLY A 221 -11.63 7.57 50.78
C GLY A 221 -10.31 6.82 50.63
N ILE A 222 -10.19 5.89 49.70
CA ILE A 222 -8.94 5.12 49.51
C ILE A 222 -7.89 6.04 48.87
N ASN A 223 -6.66 5.97 49.45
CA ASN A 223 -5.55 6.77 48.96
C ASN A 223 -5.17 6.42 47.52
N SER A 224 -4.51 7.35 46.82
CA SER A 224 -4.15 7.21 45.41
C SER A 224 -3.25 6.01 45.12
N LYS A 225 -2.32 5.67 46.04
CA LYS A 225 -1.36 4.58 45.86
C LYS A 225 -2.04 3.22 45.85
N ASP A 226 -2.97 3.01 46.77
CA ASP A 226 -3.69 1.73 46.90
C ASP A 226 -4.79 1.61 45.84
N ALA A 227 -5.48 2.70 45.49
CA ALA A 227 -6.45 2.73 44.39
C ALA A 227 -5.79 2.37 43.05
N ILE A 228 -4.67 2.99 42.72
CA ILE A 228 -3.92 2.70 41.49
C ILE A 228 -3.45 1.24 41.47
N LYS A 229 -2.92 0.71 42.57
CA LYS A 229 -2.47 -0.68 42.64
C LYS A 229 -3.61 -1.65 42.34
N ARG A 230 -4.76 -1.49 43.00
CA ARG A 230 -5.95 -2.34 42.78
C ARG A 230 -6.47 -2.26 41.34
N VAL A 231 -6.53 -1.05 40.75
CA VAL A 231 -7.05 -0.89 39.38
C VAL A 231 -6.06 -1.45 38.35
N VAL A 232 -4.77 -1.38 38.55
CA VAL A 232 -3.76 -2.04 37.69
C VAL A 232 -3.98 -3.55 37.67
N GLU A 233 -4.19 -4.18 38.85
CA GLU A 233 -4.44 -5.62 38.95
C GLU A 233 -5.74 -6.07 38.24
N ILE A 234 -6.79 -5.25 38.35
CA ILE A 234 -8.11 -5.57 37.76
C ILE A 234 -8.17 -5.27 36.27
N SER A 235 -7.66 -4.10 35.85
CA SER A 235 -7.80 -3.62 34.45
C SER A 235 -6.68 -4.08 33.52
N GLN A 236 -5.59 -4.63 34.08
CA GLN A 236 -4.36 -4.97 33.37
C GLN A 236 -3.73 -3.81 32.57
N LEU A 237 -4.17 -2.58 32.82
CA LEU A 237 -3.59 -1.39 32.22
C LEU A 237 -2.22 -1.06 32.83
N PRO A 238 -1.29 -0.48 32.03
CA PRO A 238 -0.02 -0.01 32.56
C PRO A 238 -0.22 1.01 33.69
N LYS A 239 0.57 0.90 34.78
CA LYS A 239 0.49 1.77 35.93
C LYS A 239 0.48 3.27 35.60
N ARG A 240 1.25 3.67 34.59
CA ARG A 240 1.31 5.05 34.09
C ARG A 240 -0.05 5.52 33.53
N GLU A 241 -0.76 4.66 32.81
CA GLU A 241 -2.10 4.98 32.27
C GLU A 241 -3.13 5.11 33.39
N VAL A 242 -3.16 4.17 34.34
CA VAL A 242 -4.05 4.22 35.50
C VAL A 242 -3.78 5.47 36.34
N TYR A 243 -2.52 5.86 36.52
CA TYR A 243 -2.16 7.11 37.17
C TYR A 243 -2.70 8.35 36.45
N ASN A 244 -2.57 8.38 35.13
CA ASN A 244 -3.11 9.47 34.30
C ASN A 244 -4.66 9.54 34.38
N LEU A 245 -5.32 8.39 34.44
CA LEU A 245 -6.78 8.34 34.68
C LEU A 245 -7.13 8.88 36.05
N TRP A 246 -6.39 8.51 37.12
CA TRP A 246 -6.57 9.04 38.47
C TRP A 246 -6.47 10.56 38.52
N LEU A 247 -5.53 11.17 37.82
CA LEU A 247 -5.37 12.61 37.75
C LEU A 247 -6.57 13.31 37.07
N LYS A 248 -7.16 12.65 36.08
CA LYS A 248 -8.33 13.16 35.31
C LYS A 248 -9.68 12.93 36.01
N THR A 249 -9.71 12.18 37.08
CA THR A 249 -10.93 11.97 37.91
C THR A 249 -11.09 13.01 39.03
N ARG A 250 -10.36 14.13 38.96
CA ARG A 250 -10.53 15.28 39.87
C ARG A 250 -11.84 15.96 39.65
#